data_5193da0155012b26089e9d1cb9538b3a
#
_entry.id   5193da0155012b26089e9d1cb9538b3a
#
_cell.length_a   1.000
_cell.length_b   1.000
_cell.length_c   1.000
_cell.angle_alpha   90.00
_cell.angle_beta   90.00
_cell.angle_gamma   90.00
#
_symmetry.space_group_name_H-M   'P 1'
#
loop_
_entity.id
_entity.type
_entity.pdbx_description
1 polymer ?
#
loop_
_entity_poly.entity_id
_entity_poly.type
_entity_poly.pdbx_seq_one_letter_code
_entity_poly.pdbx_strand_id
1 'polypeptide(L)' 'MITLDDEQRPWQSNMTVSQLLQEIADAHQYAVIKINGRYVSRPSFDTYIIPDKAEIYLIPMIAGG' A
#
# COMPACT_ATOMS: atom_id res chain seq x y z
N MET A 1 -0.66 -13.98 3.34
CA MET A 1 -0.84 -12.74 4.09
C MET A 1 0.20 -11.71 3.70
N ILE A 2 -0.12 -10.46 3.86
CA ILE A 2 0.82 -9.35 3.66
C ILE A 2 1.07 -8.68 5.00
N THR A 3 2.17 -7.93 5.07
CA THR A 3 2.52 -7.15 6.25
C THR A 3 2.42 -5.67 5.91
N LEU A 4 1.57 -4.94 6.64
CA LEU A 4 1.37 -3.51 6.45
C LEU A 4 1.76 -2.79 7.73
N ASP A 5 2.83 -1.99 7.67
CA ASP A 5 3.37 -1.28 8.84
C ASP A 5 3.52 -2.21 10.03
N ASP A 6 4.13 -3.38 9.77
CA ASP A 6 4.39 -4.42 10.77
C ASP A 6 3.15 -5.15 11.28
N GLU A 7 1.98 -4.93 10.69
CA GLU A 7 0.76 -5.67 11.00
C GLU A 7 0.40 -6.61 9.86
N GLN A 8 0.05 -7.84 10.20
CA GLN A 8 -0.38 -8.79 9.19
C GLN A 8 -1.81 -8.52 8.78
N ARG A 9 -2.06 -8.62 7.45
CA ARG A 9 -3.40 -8.45 6.88
C ARG A 9 -3.67 -9.54 5.86
N PRO A 10 -4.95 -9.86 5.62
CA PRO A 10 -5.31 -10.85 4.61
C PRO A 10 -4.86 -10.43 3.22
N TRP A 11 -4.44 -11.41 2.43
CA TRP A 11 -4.08 -11.21 1.04
C TRP A 11 -5.04 -11.99 0.15
N GLN A 12 -5.40 -11.40 -0.98
CA GLN A 12 -6.24 -12.05 -1.98
C GLN A 12 -5.56 -11.99 -3.34
N SER A 13 -5.84 -12.99 -4.18
CA SER A 13 -5.31 -12.99 -5.54
C SER A 13 -5.78 -11.76 -6.29
N ASN A 14 -4.88 -11.17 -7.07
CA ASN A 14 -5.16 -9.98 -7.87
C ASN A 14 -5.51 -8.74 -7.04
N MET A 15 -5.10 -8.72 -5.77
CA MET A 15 -5.32 -7.57 -4.92
C MET A 15 -4.44 -6.42 -5.37
N THR A 16 -5.06 -5.26 -5.65
CA THR A 16 -4.32 -4.05 -6.02
C THR A 16 -4.04 -3.19 -4.81
N VAL A 17 -3.11 -2.24 -4.97
CA VAL A 17 -2.82 -1.27 -3.91
C VAL A 17 -4.07 -0.46 -3.59
N SER A 18 -4.83 -0.05 -4.60
CA SER A 18 -6.07 0.69 -4.36
C SER A 18 -7.05 -0.09 -3.50
N GLN A 19 -7.19 -1.38 -3.75
CA GLN A 19 -8.08 -2.21 -2.94
C GLN A 19 -7.64 -2.29 -1.49
N LEU A 20 -6.33 -2.43 -1.27
CA LEU A 20 -5.79 -2.44 0.09
C LEU A 20 -6.06 -1.12 0.79
N LEU A 21 -5.83 0.00 0.12
CA LEU A 21 -5.97 1.31 0.73
C LEU A 21 -7.43 1.66 1.04
N GLN A 22 -8.38 1.07 0.32
CA GLN A 22 -9.80 1.28 0.62
C GLN A 22 -10.19 0.78 2.01
N GLU A 23 -9.44 -0.18 2.54
CA GLU A 23 -9.71 -0.74 3.85
C GLU A 23 -9.00 0.02 4.97
N ILE A 24 -8.22 1.02 4.63
CA ILE A 24 -7.40 1.75 5.59
C ILE A 24 -7.98 3.15 5.80
N ALA A 25 -8.21 3.51 7.07
CA ALA A 25 -8.66 4.85 7.41
C ALA A 25 -7.60 5.87 6.98
N ASP A 26 -8.03 7.02 6.48
CA ASP A 26 -7.14 8.09 6.07
C ASP A 26 -6.18 7.71 4.94
N ALA A 27 -6.55 6.72 4.14
CA ALA A 27 -5.70 6.27 3.04
C ALA A 27 -5.44 7.38 2.02
N HIS A 28 -6.32 8.38 1.94
CA HIS A 28 -6.13 9.51 1.03
C HIS A 28 -4.90 10.36 1.37
N GLN A 29 -4.35 10.20 2.57
CA GLN A 29 -3.13 10.91 2.97
C GLN A 29 -1.87 10.31 2.36
N TYR A 30 -1.98 9.14 1.77
CA TYR A 30 -0.81 8.43 1.26
C TYR A 30 -0.77 8.51 -0.26
N ALA A 31 0.16 9.28 -0.78
CA ALA A 31 0.39 9.39 -2.22
C ALA A 31 1.43 8.38 -2.72
N VAL A 32 2.23 7.83 -1.80
CA VAL A 32 3.28 6.88 -2.10
C VAL A 32 3.29 5.81 -1.04
N ILE A 33 3.50 4.56 -1.43
CA ILE A 33 3.74 3.47 -0.49
C ILE A 33 5.02 2.75 -0.89
N LYS A 34 5.57 1.98 0.04
CA LYS A 34 6.75 1.17 -0.22
C LYS A 34 6.36 -0.31 -0.17
N ILE A 35 6.60 -1.04 -1.25
CA ILE A 35 6.30 -2.47 -1.33
C ILE A 35 7.57 -3.23 -1.65
N ASN A 36 7.98 -4.12 -0.74
CA ASN A 36 9.19 -4.94 -0.91
C ASN A 36 10.41 -4.10 -1.29
N GLY A 37 10.53 -2.92 -0.66
CA GLY A 37 11.65 -2.03 -0.90
C GLY A 37 11.50 -1.09 -2.09
N ARG A 38 10.37 -1.14 -2.80
CA ARG A 38 10.13 -0.29 -3.96
C ARG A 38 9.05 0.72 -3.69
N TYR A 39 9.24 1.93 -4.17
CA TYR A 39 8.24 2.99 -4.02
C TYR A 39 7.21 2.88 -5.14
N VAL A 40 5.94 2.91 -4.76
CA VAL A 40 4.82 2.89 -5.70
C VAL A 40 4.00 4.14 -5.45
N SER A 41 3.78 4.93 -6.50
CA SER A 41 3.03 6.17 -6.40
C SER A 41 1.56 5.98 -6.79
N ARG A 42 0.74 6.96 -6.43
CA ARG A 42 -0.70 6.90 -6.60
C ARG A 42 -1.17 6.52 -8.02
N PRO A 43 -0.58 7.06 -9.09
CA PRO A 43 -1.05 6.67 -10.44
C PRO A 43 -0.95 5.18 -10.73
N SER A 44 -0.09 4.46 -10.02
CA SER A 44 0.08 3.02 -10.21
C SER A 44 -0.76 2.18 -9.25
N PHE A 45 -1.47 2.80 -8.31
CA PHE A 45 -2.19 2.06 -7.27
C PHE A 45 -3.28 1.15 -7.85
N ASP A 46 -3.94 1.57 -8.92
CA ASP A 46 -5.03 0.79 -9.51
C ASP A 46 -4.55 -0.42 -10.30
N THR A 47 -3.31 -0.40 -10.75
CA THR A 47 -2.78 -1.44 -11.61
C THR A 47 -1.72 -2.31 -10.94
N TYR A 48 -1.18 -1.86 -9.84
CA TYR A 48 -0.12 -2.61 -9.15
C TYR A 48 -0.73 -3.75 -8.35
N ILE A 49 -0.40 -4.96 -8.73
CA ILE A 49 -0.87 -6.17 -8.05
C ILE A 49 0.08 -6.49 -6.90
N ILE A 50 -0.46 -6.60 -5.71
CA ILE A 50 0.34 -6.89 -4.51
C ILE A 50 0.64 -8.39 -4.47
N PRO A 51 1.91 -8.80 -4.42
CA PRO A 51 2.25 -10.20 -4.28
C PRO A 51 1.95 -10.72 -2.87
N ASP A 52 1.77 -12.03 -2.75
CA ASP A 52 1.62 -12.65 -1.44
C ASP A 52 2.89 -12.41 -0.62
N LYS A 53 2.73 -12.28 0.68
CA LYS A 53 3.84 -12.08 1.62
C LYS A 53 4.58 -10.77 1.42
N ALA A 54 3.96 -9.80 0.75
CA ALA A 54 4.59 -8.50 0.55
C ALA A 54 4.74 -7.75 1.87
N GLU A 55 5.83 -7.00 1.97
CA GLU A 55 6.05 -6.07 3.07
C GLU A 55 5.73 -4.67 2.58
N ILE A 56 4.75 -4.04 3.21
CA ILE A 56 4.22 -2.76 2.76
C ILE A 56 4.34 -1.74 3.87
N TYR A 57 4.83 -0.55 3.51
CA TYR A 57 4.93 0.58 4.43
C TYR A 57 4.23 1.78 3.81
N LEU A 58 3.34 2.39 4.57
CA LEU A 58 2.66 3.60 4.15
C LEU A 58 3.56 4.80 4.41
N ILE A 59 3.68 5.66 3.40
CA ILE A 59 4.52 6.86 3.50
C ILE A 59 3.59 8.06 3.49
N PRO A 60 3.38 8.71 4.65
CA PRO A 60 2.48 9.84 4.71
C PRO A 60 3.06 11.04 4.00
N MET A 61 2.18 11.84 3.37
CA MET A 61 2.58 13.11 2.82
C MET A 61 2.78 14.10 3.96
N ILE A 62 3.90 14.81 3.89
CA ILE A 62 4.21 15.83 4.88
C ILE A 62 3.89 17.18 4.26
N ALA A 63 2.89 17.87 4.80
CA ALA A 63 2.49 19.18 4.31
C ALA A 63 3.63 20.18 4.49
N GLY A 64 3.90 20.93 3.44
CA GLY A 64 4.96 21.94 3.47
C GLY A 64 6.36 21.38 3.39
N GLY A 65 6.46 20.08 3.27
CA GLY A 65 7.77 19.41 3.15
C GLY A 65 8.33 19.52 1.76
#